data_41ed2fda7097bd7f8508c0544396d8cb
#
_entry.id   41ed2fda7097bd7f8508c0544396d8cb
#
_cell.length_a   1.000
_cell.length_b   1.000
_cell.length_c   1.000
_cell.angle_alpha   90.00
_cell.angle_beta   90.00
_cell.angle_gamma   90.00
#
_symmetry.space_group_name_H-M   'P 1'
#
loop_
_entity.id
_entity.type
_entity.pdbx_description
1 polymer ?
#
loop_
_entity_poly.entity_id
_entity_poly.type
_entity_poly.pdbx_seq_one_letter_code
_entity_poly.pdbx_strand_id
1 'polypeptide(L)'
;LPALLPHGTRVFLPALPADPPDAISQALGLLRREGRGLVPVPHVAATRVASLDALERRLDAWQGAWGGALREVLVVRGDAVGHSTSGEAATGAARGAFGCSLDLLQTNALQRGGFERVWMCGHPEGVAGVSAADARSALREKLSWADAEGVAAGVATQFCFDPGTTLGWVDALRDEGSDCDVSLGVAGPASSELLRRMADRCEVAPPPSPAANAPPATTDADAWPWPYTRELARWQAARGAERGVQAFHLYPFGGLRPSLRWLRAASRDGATAGLGLDRLEWPEQAEGVL
;
A
#
# COMPACT_ATOMS: atom_id res chain seq x y z
N LEU A 1 2.91 5.27 19.32
CA LEU A 1 2.08 5.65 18.16
C LEU A 1 1.23 4.48 17.60
N PRO A 2 1.72 3.22 17.50
CA PRO A 2 0.87 2.11 17.05
C PRO A 2 -0.43 1.98 17.84
N ALA A 3 -0.38 2.22 19.15
CA ALA A 3 -1.55 2.19 20.04
C ALA A 3 -2.61 3.27 19.74
N LEU A 4 -2.32 4.23 18.86
CA LEU A 4 -3.25 5.29 18.45
C LEU A 4 -3.96 4.97 17.12
N LEU A 5 -3.60 3.86 16.47
CA LEU A 5 -4.25 3.44 15.22
C LEU A 5 -5.63 2.81 15.52
N PRO A 6 -6.62 3.01 14.63
CA PRO A 6 -7.90 2.33 14.75
C PRO A 6 -7.75 0.81 14.77
N HIS A 7 -8.65 0.12 15.47
CA HIS A 7 -8.68 -1.34 15.49
C HIS A 7 -8.88 -1.90 14.07
N GLY A 8 -8.28 -3.03 13.78
CA GLY A 8 -8.32 -3.65 12.45
C GLY A 8 -7.47 -2.95 11.38
N THR A 9 -6.76 -1.87 11.73
CA THR A 9 -5.88 -1.19 10.77
C THR A 9 -4.80 -2.13 10.26
N ARG A 10 -4.71 -2.29 8.94
CA ARG A 10 -3.60 -2.96 8.27
C ARG A 10 -2.36 -2.07 8.31
N VAL A 11 -1.27 -2.61 8.81
CA VAL A 11 0.02 -1.92 8.87
C VAL A 11 0.97 -2.61 7.90
N PHE A 12 1.15 -1.99 6.75
CA PHE A 12 2.06 -2.47 5.72
C PHE A 12 3.50 -2.15 6.13
N LEU A 13 4.35 -3.18 6.16
CA LEU A 13 5.74 -3.10 6.59
C LEU A 13 6.65 -3.23 5.37
N PRO A 14 7.17 -2.12 4.82
CA PRO A 14 7.97 -2.17 3.60
C PRO A 14 9.33 -2.83 3.84
N ALA A 15 9.82 -3.56 2.85
CA ALA A 15 11.19 -4.08 2.79
C ALA A 15 12.04 -3.10 1.97
N LEU A 16 12.69 -2.13 2.61
CA LEU A 16 13.52 -1.15 1.90
C LEU A 16 14.94 -1.71 1.64
N PRO A 17 15.64 -1.25 0.57
CA PRO A 17 16.98 -1.74 0.25
C PRO A 17 18.02 -1.54 1.34
N ALA A 18 17.88 -0.46 2.10
CA ALA A 18 18.84 -0.08 3.15
C ALA A 18 18.49 -0.67 4.54
N ASP A 19 17.35 -1.38 4.66
CA ASP A 19 16.93 -1.93 5.94
C ASP A 19 17.81 -3.15 6.32
N PRO A 20 18.11 -3.32 7.62
CA PRO A 20 18.72 -4.54 8.08
C PRO A 20 17.83 -5.77 7.81
N PRO A 21 18.39 -6.98 7.65
CA PRO A 21 17.64 -8.17 7.27
C PRO A 21 16.49 -8.54 8.22
N ASP A 22 16.58 -8.14 9.48
CA ASP A 22 15.61 -8.40 10.54
C ASP A 22 14.66 -7.24 10.84
N ALA A 23 14.72 -6.14 10.09
CA ALA A 23 13.90 -4.94 10.30
C ALA A 23 12.41 -5.25 10.41
N ILE A 24 11.88 -6.08 9.51
CA ILE A 24 10.47 -6.48 9.55
C ILE A 24 10.16 -7.31 10.79
N SER A 25 11.02 -8.23 11.19
CA SER A 25 10.84 -9.02 12.42
C SER A 25 10.83 -8.14 13.66
N GLN A 26 11.70 -7.13 13.73
CA GLN A 26 11.71 -6.14 14.81
C GLN A 26 10.41 -5.31 14.82
N ALA A 27 9.94 -4.84 13.65
CA ALA A 27 8.70 -4.10 13.52
C ALA A 27 7.48 -4.96 13.94
N LEU A 28 7.42 -6.22 13.54
CA LEU A 28 6.38 -7.16 13.96
C LEU A 28 6.38 -7.35 15.49
N GLY A 29 7.56 -7.53 16.11
CA GLY A 29 7.70 -7.61 17.55
C GLY A 29 7.23 -6.35 18.27
N LEU A 30 7.50 -5.16 17.72
CA LEU A 30 7.02 -3.88 18.24
C LEU A 30 5.49 -3.78 18.14
N LEU A 31 4.93 -4.04 16.96
CA LEU A 31 3.48 -3.99 16.74
C LEU A 31 2.73 -4.98 17.63
N ARG A 32 3.28 -6.17 17.85
CA ARG A 32 2.70 -7.17 18.74
C ARG A 32 2.59 -6.66 20.19
N ARG A 33 3.62 -5.94 20.66
CA ARG A 33 3.63 -5.40 22.04
C ARG A 33 2.76 -4.17 22.21
N GLU A 34 2.74 -3.28 21.23
CA GLU A 34 2.16 -1.93 21.37
C GLU A 34 0.88 -1.73 20.54
N GLY A 35 0.68 -2.52 19.51
CA GLY A 35 -0.40 -2.35 18.53
C GLY A 35 -1.52 -3.37 18.67
N ARG A 36 -2.34 -3.27 19.71
CA ARG A 36 -3.48 -4.19 19.91
C ARG A 36 -4.50 -4.05 18.79
N GLY A 37 -4.93 -5.19 18.23
CA GLY A 37 -5.95 -5.22 17.17
C GLY A 37 -5.47 -4.74 15.80
N LEU A 38 -4.16 -4.56 15.58
CA LEU A 38 -3.61 -4.24 14.27
C LEU A 38 -3.36 -5.50 13.45
N VAL A 39 -3.43 -5.37 12.12
CA VAL A 39 -3.14 -6.44 11.16
C VAL A 39 -1.85 -6.12 10.42
N PRO A 40 -0.71 -6.74 10.77
CA PRO A 40 0.53 -6.48 10.06
C PRO A 40 0.55 -7.16 8.69
N VAL A 41 1.07 -6.45 7.70
CA VAL A 41 1.22 -6.90 6.32
C VAL A 41 2.68 -6.68 5.90
N PRO A 42 3.59 -7.63 6.17
CA PRO A 42 4.97 -7.51 5.74
C PRO A 42 5.10 -7.59 4.22
N HIS A 43 6.10 -6.89 3.67
CA HIS A 43 6.39 -6.93 2.24
C HIS A 43 7.46 -7.95 1.92
N VAL A 44 7.22 -8.74 0.88
CA VAL A 44 8.25 -9.58 0.25
C VAL A 44 8.60 -8.99 -1.12
N ALA A 45 9.84 -8.56 -1.27
CA ALA A 45 10.39 -8.15 -2.56
C ALA A 45 10.99 -9.38 -3.26
N ALA A 46 10.30 -9.92 -4.28
CA ALA A 46 10.64 -11.19 -4.93
C ALA A 46 12.07 -11.22 -5.45
N THR A 47 12.50 -10.16 -6.14
CA THR A 47 13.86 -10.07 -6.72
C THR A 47 14.99 -10.00 -5.68
N ARG A 48 14.66 -9.82 -4.39
CA ARG A 48 15.62 -9.79 -3.27
C ARG A 48 15.64 -11.07 -2.45
N VAL A 49 14.90 -12.07 -2.86
CA VAL A 49 14.88 -13.38 -2.19
C VAL A 49 15.93 -14.28 -2.86
N ALA A 50 16.94 -14.67 -2.10
CA ALA A 50 18.09 -15.41 -2.64
C ALA A 50 17.75 -16.85 -3.04
N SER A 51 16.81 -17.51 -2.34
CA SER A 51 16.36 -18.87 -2.62
C SER A 51 15.00 -19.14 -1.98
N LEU A 52 14.36 -20.25 -2.35
CA LEU A 52 13.12 -20.70 -1.70
C LEU A 52 13.34 -20.94 -0.21
N ASP A 53 14.41 -21.62 0.18
CA ASP A 53 14.75 -21.86 1.60
C ASP A 53 14.95 -20.55 2.37
N ALA A 54 15.54 -19.53 1.71
CA ALA A 54 15.69 -18.21 2.33
C ALA A 54 14.34 -17.51 2.53
N LEU A 55 13.40 -17.70 1.61
CA LEU A 55 12.04 -17.25 1.78
C LEU A 55 11.37 -17.93 2.96
N GLU A 56 11.36 -19.25 2.99
CA GLU A 56 10.72 -20.05 4.06
C GLU A 56 11.27 -19.69 5.43
N ARG A 57 12.59 -19.63 5.60
CA ARG A 57 13.18 -19.17 6.87
C ARG A 57 12.76 -17.76 7.27
N ARG A 58 12.60 -16.85 6.32
CA ARG A 58 12.11 -15.49 6.57
C ARG A 58 10.66 -15.49 7.04
N LEU A 59 9.79 -16.26 6.38
CA LEU A 59 8.40 -16.40 6.77
C LEU A 59 8.25 -17.00 8.17
N ASP A 60 9.03 -18.04 8.50
CA ASP A 60 9.08 -18.63 9.84
C ASP A 60 9.52 -17.63 10.90
N ALA A 61 10.56 -16.85 10.61
CA ALA A 61 11.02 -15.79 11.51
C ALA A 61 9.96 -14.73 11.76
N TRP A 62 9.19 -14.36 10.74
CA TRP A 62 8.08 -13.40 10.87
C TRP A 62 6.93 -13.99 11.68
N GLN A 63 6.56 -15.25 11.43
CA GLN A 63 5.55 -15.96 12.22
C GLN A 63 5.97 -16.00 13.70
N GLY A 64 7.22 -16.34 13.99
CA GLY A 64 7.76 -16.33 15.36
C GLY A 64 7.73 -14.95 16.01
N ALA A 65 8.13 -13.90 15.29
CA ALA A 65 8.12 -12.52 15.79
C ALA A 65 6.70 -12.03 16.10
N TRP A 66 5.73 -12.37 15.27
CA TRP A 66 4.32 -12.02 15.48
C TRP A 66 3.61 -12.92 16.49
N GLY A 67 4.03 -14.15 16.64
CA GLY A 67 3.44 -15.14 17.56
C GLY A 67 2.54 -16.17 16.89
N GLY A 68 2.80 -16.48 15.62
CA GLY A 68 2.20 -17.62 14.93
C GLY A 68 0.85 -17.38 14.23
N ALA A 69 0.39 -16.13 14.15
CA ALA A 69 -0.92 -15.82 13.55
C ALA A 69 -0.84 -14.70 12.48
N LEU A 70 0.30 -14.59 11.78
CA LEU A 70 0.48 -13.65 10.69
C LEU A 70 -0.23 -14.21 9.45
N ARG A 71 -1.26 -13.52 8.96
CA ARG A 71 -2.16 -14.03 7.92
C ARG A 71 -2.04 -13.33 6.58
N GLU A 72 -1.53 -12.11 6.57
CA GLU A 72 -1.51 -11.26 5.38
C GLU A 72 -0.07 -10.91 5.00
N VAL A 73 0.21 -10.84 3.70
CA VAL A 73 1.52 -10.47 3.14
C VAL A 73 1.32 -9.66 1.86
N LEU A 74 2.19 -8.69 1.60
CA LEU A 74 2.24 -8.02 0.30
C LEU A 74 3.45 -8.54 -0.49
N VAL A 75 3.21 -9.00 -1.71
CA VAL A 75 4.28 -9.44 -2.63
C VAL A 75 4.50 -8.38 -3.69
N VAL A 76 5.70 -7.80 -3.69
CA VAL A 76 6.15 -6.84 -4.69
C VAL A 76 7.24 -7.47 -5.56
N ARG A 77 7.43 -6.95 -6.79
CA ARG A 77 8.58 -7.36 -7.59
C ARG A 77 9.89 -7.02 -6.86
N GLY A 78 9.96 -5.84 -6.27
CA GLY A 78 11.17 -5.21 -5.79
C GLY A 78 11.88 -4.45 -6.92
N ASP A 79 12.74 -3.49 -6.55
CA ASP A 79 13.53 -2.74 -7.51
C ASP A 79 14.47 -3.71 -8.24
N ALA A 80 14.64 -3.53 -9.55
CA ALA A 80 15.66 -4.24 -10.28
C ALA A 80 17.03 -3.85 -9.68
N VAL A 81 17.83 -4.86 -9.30
CA VAL A 81 19.20 -4.62 -8.85
C VAL A 81 19.94 -3.95 -10.02
N GLY A 82 20.26 -2.66 -9.88
CA GLY A 82 20.99 -1.90 -10.92
C GLY A 82 20.31 -0.63 -11.44
N HIS A 83 19.10 -0.28 -11.06
CA HIS A 83 18.55 1.06 -11.30
C HIS A 83 18.95 2.00 -10.16
N SER A 84 20.24 2.32 -10.11
CA SER A 84 20.72 3.52 -9.43
C SER A 84 20.43 4.70 -10.35
N THR A 85 19.73 5.70 -9.86
CA THR A 85 19.55 7.01 -10.53
C THR A 85 20.86 7.77 -10.79
N SER A 86 21.99 7.17 -10.44
CA SER A 86 23.36 7.70 -10.58
C SER A 86 24.21 6.94 -11.59
N GLY A 87 23.65 6.35 -12.64
CA GLY A 87 24.43 5.91 -13.84
C GLY A 87 25.54 4.86 -13.63
N GLU A 88 25.77 4.39 -12.41
CA GLU A 88 26.73 3.33 -12.11
C GLU A 88 26.02 1.99 -12.00
N ALA A 89 26.26 1.13 -12.96
CA ALA A 89 25.84 -0.26 -12.90
C ALA A 89 26.49 -0.90 -11.67
N ALA A 90 25.69 -1.24 -10.66
CA ALA A 90 26.17 -2.01 -9.51
C ALA A 90 26.57 -3.40 -10.01
N THR A 91 27.84 -3.53 -10.35
CA THR A 91 28.47 -4.81 -10.69
C THR A 91 28.59 -5.64 -9.41
N GLY A 92 27.77 -6.69 -9.29
CA GLY A 92 28.01 -7.73 -8.26
C GLY A 92 26.88 -8.08 -7.30
N ALA A 93 25.71 -7.43 -7.33
CA ALA A 93 24.58 -7.89 -6.53
C ALA A 93 23.98 -9.15 -7.18
N ALA A 94 24.02 -10.27 -6.49
CA ALA A 94 23.43 -11.54 -6.93
C ALA A 94 21.93 -11.30 -7.22
N ARG A 95 21.46 -11.66 -8.42
CA ARG A 95 20.02 -11.70 -8.73
C ARG A 95 19.36 -12.67 -7.75
N GLY A 96 18.23 -12.27 -7.17
CA GLY A 96 17.41 -13.19 -6.39
C GLY A 96 16.94 -14.39 -7.23
N ALA A 97 16.40 -15.40 -6.55
CA ALA A 97 15.89 -16.61 -7.20
C ALA A 97 14.66 -16.38 -8.07
N PHE A 98 13.95 -15.25 -7.87
CA PHE A 98 12.69 -14.95 -8.57
C PHE A 98 12.84 -13.72 -9.45
N GLY A 99 12.44 -13.84 -10.71
CA GLY A 99 12.47 -12.75 -11.69
C GLY A 99 11.32 -11.75 -11.51
N CYS A 100 10.21 -12.22 -10.97
CA CYS A 100 9.01 -11.42 -10.74
C CYS A 100 8.22 -11.92 -9.52
N SER A 101 7.18 -11.19 -9.14
CA SER A 101 6.32 -11.57 -8.03
C SER A 101 5.52 -12.85 -8.30
N LEU A 102 5.15 -13.13 -9.54
CA LEU A 102 4.41 -14.34 -9.89
C LEU A 102 5.24 -15.60 -9.68
N ASP A 103 6.54 -15.58 -10.03
CA ASP A 103 7.45 -16.71 -9.79
C ASP A 103 7.47 -17.10 -8.30
N LEU A 104 7.49 -16.10 -7.43
CA LEU A 104 7.45 -16.34 -5.98
C LEU A 104 6.09 -16.90 -5.54
N LEU A 105 4.99 -16.34 -6.02
CA LEU A 105 3.64 -16.79 -5.70
C LEU A 105 3.43 -18.26 -6.07
N GLN A 106 3.88 -18.67 -7.24
CA GLN A 106 3.76 -20.04 -7.76
C GLN A 106 4.55 -21.09 -6.94
N THR A 107 5.41 -20.68 -6.02
CA THR A 107 6.09 -21.62 -5.12
C THR A 107 5.19 -22.19 -4.03
N ASN A 108 4.04 -21.58 -3.79
CA ASN A 108 3.12 -21.87 -2.67
C ASN A 108 3.77 -21.79 -1.28
N ALA A 109 4.93 -21.15 -1.17
CA ALA A 109 5.64 -20.99 0.12
C ALA A 109 4.86 -20.12 1.11
N LEU A 110 4.08 -19.15 0.60
CA LEU A 110 3.25 -18.29 1.44
C LEU A 110 2.15 -19.10 2.12
N GLN A 111 1.45 -19.97 1.38
CA GLN A 111 0.40 -20.83 1.92
C GLN A 111 0.98 -21.81 2.95
N ARG A 112 2.13 -22.45 2.65
CA ARG A 112 2.84 -23.30 3.62
C ARG A 112 3.27 -22.53 4.86
N GLY A 113 3.63 -21.24 4.71
CA GLY A 113 3.95 -20.33 5.81
C GLY A 113 2.74 -19.80 6.59
N GLY A 114 1.51 -20.25 6.27
CA GLY A 114 0.28 -19.90 6.99
C GLY A 114 -0.37 -18.57 6.57
N PHE A 115 0.03 -17.99 5.42
CA PHE A 115 -0.60 -16.79 4.90
C PHE A 115 -1.87 -17.14 4.14
N GLU A 116 -2.95 -16.47 4.49
CA GLU A 116 -4.32 -16.69 3.95
C GLU A 116 -4.70 -15.63 2.93
N ARG A 117 -4.07 -14.44 3.01
CA ARG A 117 -4.31 -13.32 2.10
C ARG A 117 -3.01 -12.80 1.52
N VAL A 118 -3.00 -12.62 0.21
CA VAL A 118 -1.89 -12.01 -0.51
C VAL A 118 -2.33 -10.68 -1.11
N TRP A 119 -1.61 -9.63 -0.74
CA TRP A 119 -1.75 -8.31 -1.36
C TRP A 119 -0.79 -8.21 -2.55
N MET A 120 -1.26 -7.58 -3.61
CA MET A 120 -0.53 -7.31 -4.85
C MET A 120 -0.48 -5.81 -5.11
N CYS A 121 0.52 -5.35 -5.86
CA CYS A 121 0.59 -3.94 -6.21
C CYS A 121 -0.31 -3.61 -7.40
N GLY A 122 -1.09 -2.53 -7.27
CA GLY A 122 -1.78 -1.85 -8.35
C GLY A 122 -1.03 -0.56 -8.73
N HIS A 123 -1.00 -0.23 -10.00
CA HIS A 123 -0.30 0.94 -10.53
C HIS A 123 -1.24 1.75 -11.42
N PRO A 124 -2.04 2.68 -10.87
CA PRO A 124 -2.98 3.48 -11.66
C PRO A 124 -2.32 4.28 -12.79
N GLU A 125 -1.14 4.82 -12.56
CA GLU A 125 -0.36 5.57 -13.57
C GLU A 125 0.58 4.68 -14.41
N GLY A 126 0.56 3.36 -14.18
CA GLY A 126 1.49 2.42 -14.82
C GLY A 126 2.78 2.26 -14.03
N VAL A 127 3.77 1.66 -14.68
CA VAL A 127 5.11 1.41 -14.13
C VAL A 127 6.11 1.83 -15.19
N ALA A 128 7.15 2.59 -14.81
CA ALA A 128 8.16 3.04 -15.75
C ALA A 128 8.79 1.85 -16.52
N GLY A 129 8.89 2.01 -17.82
CA GLY A 129 9.42 0.97 -18.70
C GLY A 129 8.50 -0.25 -18.94
N VAL A 130 7.26 -0.23 -18.41
CA VAL A 130 6.26 -1.28 -18.62
C VAL A 130 4.98 -0.66 -19.19
N SER A 131 4.46 -1.23 -20.28
CA SER A 131 3.21 -0.70 -20.82
C SER A 131 2.04 -0.90 -19.84
N ALA A 132 1.04 -0.02 -19.90
CA ALA A 132 -0.15 -0.16 -19.07
C ALA A 132 -0.89 -1.49 -19.32
N ALA A 133 -0.84 -2.00 -20.54
CA ALA A 133 -1.41 -3.30 -20.91
C ALA A 133 -0.64 -4.46 -20.24
N ASP A 134 0.69 -4.44 -20.27
CA ASP A 134 1.53 -5.47 -19.65
C ASP A 134 1.38 -5.44 -18.13
N ALA A 135 1.35 -4.25 -17.53
CA ALA A 135 1.13 -4.09 -16.08
C ALA A 135 -0.23 -4.68 -15.65
N ARG A 136 -1.29 -4.43 -16.42
CA ARG A 136 -2.60 -5.04 -16.18
C ARG A 136 -2.61 -6.56 -16.42
N SER A 137 -1.96 -7.03 -17.49
CA SER A 137 -1.84 -8.48 -17.73
C SER A 137 -1.15 -9.19 -16.58
N ALA A 138 -0.03 -8.66 -16.11
CA ALA A 138 0.69 -9.21 -14.97
C ALA A 138 -0.14 -9.20 -13.67
N LEU A 139 -1.00 -8.21 -13.46
CA LEU A 139 -1.93 -8.21 -12.33
C LEU A 139 -3.00 -9.29 -12.48
N ARG A 140 -3.62 -9.41 -13.67
CA ARG A 140 -4.61 -10.46 -13.94
C ARG A 140 -4.05 -11.87 -13.73
N GLU A 141 -2.85 -12.13 -14.21
CA GLU A 141 -2.19 -13.44 -14.03
C GLU A 141 -2.03 -13.77 -12.53
N LYS A 142 -1.67 -12.80 -11.70
CA LYS A 142 -1.57 -12.99 -10.26
C LYS A 142 -2.93 -13.19 -9.58
N LEU A 143 -3.95 -12.45 -10.00
CA LEU A 143 -5.32 -12.64 -9.50
C LEU A 143 -5.87 -14.01 -9.89
N SER A 144 -5.67 -14.43 -11.15
CA SER A 144 -6.04 -15.78 -11.61
C SER A 144 -5.30 -16.88 -10.87
N TRP A 145 -4.02 -16.67 -10.52
CA TRP A 145 -3.29 -17.60 -9.65
C TRP A 145 -3.94 -17.68 -8.27
N ALA A 146 -4.31 -16.55 -7.66
CA ALA A 146 -4.94 -16.54 -6.35
C ALA A 146 -6.28 -17.28 -6.34
N ASP A 147 -7.11 -17.07 -7.36
CA ASP A 147 -8.38 -17.80 -7.53
C ASP A 147 -8.15 -19.30 -7.68
N ALA A 148 -7.18 -19.71 -8.52
CA ALA A 148 -6.86 -21.11 -8.73
C ALA A 148 -6.34 -21.83 -7.48
N GLU A 149 -5.60 -21.12 -6.64
CA GLU A 149 -5.04 -21.65 -5.38
C GLU A 149 -5.97 -21.45 -4.17
N GLY A 150 -7.13 -20.82 -4.36
CA GLY A 150 -8.07 -20.53 -3.27
C GLY A 150 -7.51 -19.55 -2.23
N VAL A 151 -6.61 -18.65 -2.63
CA VAL A 151 -5.97 -17.64 -1.77
C VAL A 151 -6.73 -16.34 -1.86
N ALA A 152 -7.10 -15.75 -0.73
CA ALA A 152 -7.71 -14.42 -0.74
C ALA A 152 -6.74 -13.38 -1.31
N ALA A 153 -7.15 -12.67 -2.36
CA ALA A 153 -6.34 -11.64 -3.00
C ALA A 153 -6.83 -10.23 -2.66
N GLY A 154 -5.89 -9.31 -2.54
CA GLY A 154 -6.16 -7.88 -2.46
C GLY A 154 -5.15 -7.09 -3.29
N VAL A 155 -5.52 -5.91 -3.71
CA VAL A 155 -4.65 -4.99 -4.44
C VAL A 155 -4.46 -3.72 -3.62
N ALA A 156 -3.21 -3.43 -3.24
CA ALA A 156 -2.83 -2.14 -2.68
C ALA A 156 -2.20 -1.30 -3.80
N THR A 157 -2.81 -0.14 -4.11
CA THR A 157 -2.28 0.66 -5.22
C THR A 157 -1.14 1.57 -4.77
N GLN A 158 -0.28 1.92 -5.73
CA GLN A 158 0.59 3.07 -5.59
C GLN A 158 -0.28 4.32 -5.34
N PHE A 159 0.26 5.30 -4.61
CA PHE A 159 -0.40 6.58 -4.48
C PHE A 159 -0.44 7.29 -5.84
N CYS A 160 -1.47 8.10 -6.03
CA CYS A 160 -1.67 8.94 -7.19
C CYS A 160 -2.20 10.29 -6.73
N PHE A 161 -1.96 11.34 -7.50
CA PHE A 161 -2.47 12.68 -7.19
C PHE A 161 -3.66 13.09 -8.07
N ASP A 162 -3.93 12.32 -9.13
CA ASP A 162 -5.08 12.51 -9.99
C ASP A 162 -6.18 11.47 -9.68
N PRO A 163 -7.33 11.92 -9.12
CA PRO A 163 -8.43 11.00 -8.83
C PRO A 163 -9.01 10.38 -10.09
N GLY A 164 -9.02 11.09 -11.22
CA GLY A 164 -9.54 10.56 -12.48
C GLY A 164 -8.76 9.34 -12.97
N THR A 165 -7.44 9.40 -12.95
CA THR A 165 -6.55 8.26 -13.27
C THR A 165 -6.77 7.10 -12.33
N THR A 166 -6.85 7.36 -11.01
CA THR A 166 -7.07 6.31 -10.01
C THR A 166 -8.42 5.62 -10.20
N LEU A 167 -9.47 6.41 -10.38
CA LEU A 167 -10.84 5.90 -10.51
C LEU A 167 -11.05 5.16 -11.83
N GLY A 168 -10.49 5.68 -12.93
CA GLY A 168 -10.52 5.01 -14.22
C GLY A 168 -9.80 3.65 -14.19
N TRP A 169 -8.72 3.55 -13.40
CA TRP A 169 -8.02 2.28 -13.20
C TRP A 169 -8.89 1.27 -12.42
N VAL A 170 -9.59 1.71 -11.36
CA VAL A 170 -10.51 0.84 -10.61
C VAL A 170 -11.68 0.40 -11.48
N ASP A 171 -12.29 1.32 -12.24
CA ASP A 171 -13.37 0.99 -13.16
C ASP A 171 -12.95 -0.08 -14.19
N ALA A 172 -11.77 0.10 -14.79
CA ALA A 172 -11.23 -0.87 -15.73
C ALA A 172 -11.02 -2.26 -15.08
N LEU A 173 -10.51 -2.31 -13.85
CA LEU A 173 -10.34 -3.57 -13.11
C LEU A 173 -11.69 -4.28 -12.86
N ARG A 174 -12.74 -3.51 -12.53
CA ARG A 174 -14.10 -4.03 -12.32
C ARG A 174 -14.76 -4.47 -13.62
N ASP A 175 -14.55 -3.74 -14.71
CA ASP A 175 -15.07 -4.09 -16.03
C ASP A 175 -14.39 -5.35 -16.62
N GLU A 176 -13.15 -5.64 -16.22
CA GLU A 176 -12.45 -6.90 -16.49
C GLU A 176 -12.97 -8.08 -15.63
N GLY A 177 -13.98 -7.87 -14.79
CA GLY A 177 -14.62 -8.90 -13.97
C GLY A 177 -13.94 -9.21 -12.64
N SER A 178 -12.95 -8.43 -12.22
CA SER A 178 -12.30 -8.64 -10.93
C SER A 178 -13.13 -8.04 -9.79
N ASP A 179 -13.39 -8.82 -8.77
CA ASP A 179 -14.06 -8.44 -7.51
C ASP A 179 -13.10 -8.37 -6.31
N CYS A 180 -11.79 -8.49 -6.56
CA CYS A 180 -10.77 -8.47 -5.50
C CYS A 180 -10.87 -7.20 -4.64
N ASP A 181 -10.45 -7.32 -3.38
CA ASP A 181 -10.32 -6.19 -2.48
C ASP A 181 -9.33 -5.15 -3.03
N VAL A 182 -9.74 -3.89 -3.12
CA VAL A 182 -8.88 -2.78 -3.53
C VAL A 182 -8.67 -1.82 -2.37
N SER A 183 -7.41 -1.57 -2.04
CA SER A 183 -6.96 -0.55 -1.09
C SER A 183 -6.24 0.56 -1.85
N LEU A 184 -6.90 1.72 -1.98
CA LEU A 184 -6.37 2.83 -2.78
C LEU A 184 -5.25 3.59 -2.06
N GLY A 185 -4.15 3.78 -2.74
CA GLY A 185 -3.01 4.56 -2.27
C GLY A 185 -3.33 6.05 -2.18
N VAL A 186 -3.18 6.61 -0.99
CA VAL A 186 -3.35 8.04 -0.71
C VAL A 186 -2.07 8.56 -0.07
N ALA A 187 -1.41 9.52 -0.70
CA ALA A 187 -0.31 10.23 -0.05
C ALA A 187 -0.87 11.03 1.14
N GLY A 188 -0.34 10.83 2.33
CA GLY A 188 -0.76 11.54 3.53
C GLY A 188 -0.38 13.02 3.53
N PRO A 189 -0.84 13.78 4.52
CA PRO A 189 -0.48 15.18 4.67
C PRO A 189 1.03 15.37 4.72
N ALA A 190 1.55 16.19 3.82
CA ALA A 190 2.95 16.53 3.74
C ALA A 190 3.15 17.85 2.99
N SER A 191 4.33 18.47 3.08
CA SER A 191 4.64 19.65 2.29
C SER A 191 4.67 19.33 0.79
N SER A 192 4.30 20.31 -0.04
CA SER A 192 4.32 20.15 -1.50
C SER A 192 5.70 19.73 -2.03
N GLU A 193 6.78 20.19 -1.39
CA GLU A 193 8.14 19.79 -1.74
C GLU A 193 8.40 18.31 -1.45
N LEU A 194 7.95 17.83 -0.28
CA LEU A 194 8.09 16.42 0.08
C LEU A 194 7.24 15.53 -0.83
N LEU A 195 6.00 15.94 -1.14
CA LEU A 195 5.13 15.20 -2.06
C LEU A 195 5.74 15.09 -3.47
N ARG A 196 6.34 16.17 -4.00
CA ARG A 196 7.05 16.11 -5.30
C ARG A 196 8.25 15.17 -5.24
N ARG A 197 9.08 15.27 -4.20
CA ARG A 197 10.23 14.36 -4.02
C ARG A 197 9.80 12.90 -3.95
N MET A 198 8.67 12.61 -3.29
CA MET A 198 8.14 11.24 -3.22
C MET A 198 7.57 10.79 -4.57
N ALA A 199 6.92 11.69 -5.30
CA ALA A 199 6.47 11.44 -6.67
C ALA A 199 7.63 11.07 -7.58
N ASP A 200 8.67 11.88 -7.60
CA ASP A 200 9.88 11.62 -8.40
C ASP A 200 10.53 10.28 -8.04
N ARG A 201 10.65 9.99 -6.74
CA ARG A 201 11.26 8.74 -6.26
C ARG A 201 10.45 7.50 -6.62
N CYS A 202 9.13 7.62 -6.66
CA CYS A 202 8.21 6.52 -6.95
C CYS A 202 7.74 6.51 -8.42
N GLU A 203 8.31 7.41 -9.25
CA GLU A 203 7.96 7.53 -10.68
C GLU A 203 6.45 7.74 -10.91
N VAL A 204 5.84 8.54 -10.03
CA VAL A 204 4.44 8.94 -10.07
C VAL A 204 4.35 10.39 -10.56
N ALA A 205 3.30 10.75 -11.29
CA ALA A 205 3.07 12.13 -11.70
C ALA A 205 3.07 13.07 -10.48
N PRO A 206 3.68 14.26 -10.57
CA PRO A 206 3.75 15.18 -9.45
C PRO A 206 2.36 15.69 -9.05
N PRO A 207 2.18 16.09 -7.77
CA PRO A 207 0.94 16.72 -7.36
C PRO A 207 0.65 17.97 -8.21
N PRO A 208 -0.62 18.27 -8.49
CA PRO A 208 -0.98 19.46 -9.24
C PRO A 208 -0.40 20.70 -8.58
N SER A 209 0.23 21.56 -9.37
CA SER A 209 0.71 22.85 -8.88
C SER A 209 -0.51 23.68 -8.46
N PRO A 210 -0.46 24.37 -7.31
CA PRO A 210 -1.48 25.38 -7.03
C PRO A 210 -1.58 26.31 -8.24
N ALA A 211 -2.79 26.61 -8.69
CA ALA A 211 -2.98 27.56 -9.76
C ALA A 211 -2.20 28.85 -9.41
N ALA A 212 -1.48 29.43 -10.37
CA ALA A 212 -0.60 30.59 -10.14
C ALA A 212 -1.30 31.79 -9.45
N ASN A 213 -2.62 31.82 -9.47
CA ASN A 213 -3.49 32.82 -8.85
C ASN A 213 -4.44 32.23 -7.80
N ALA A 214 -4.27 30.96 -7.39
CA ALA A 214 -5.07 30.42 -6.29
C ALA A 214 -4.70 31.15 -4.99
N PRO A 215 -5.66 31.63 -4.21
CA PRO A 215 -5.38 32.11 -2.87
C PRO A 215 -4.68 30.99 -2.09
N PRO A 216 -3.74 31.33 -1.18
CA PRO A 216 -3.16 30.31 -0.30
C PRO A 216 -4.32 29.54 0.33
N ALA A 217 -4.17 28.21 0.45
CA ALA A 217 -5.18 27.36 1.07
C ALA A 217 -5.64 28.03 2.38
N THR A 218 -6.86 28.50 2.39
CA THR A 218 -7.38 29.36 3.48
C THR A 218 -7.77 28.55 4.69
N THR A 219 -7.85 27.22 4.53
CA THR A 219 -8.16 26.29 5.60
C THR A 219 -7.38 24.98 5.43
N ASP A 220 -7.14 24.25 6.51
CA ASP A 220 -6.59 22.87 6.45
C ASP A 220 -7.45 21.95 5.58
N ALA A 221 -8.73 22.27 5.41
CA ALA A 221 -9.68 21.51 4.60
C ALA A 221 -9.44 21.62 3.07
N ASP A 222 -8.68 22.62 2.61
CA ASP A 222 -8.32 22.80 1.19
C ASP A 222 -6.92 22.24 0.89
N ALA A 223 -6.18 21.85 1.93
CA ALA A 223 -4.86 21.25 1.80
C ALA A 223 -4.93 19.78 1.36
N TRP A 224 -3.84 19.28 0.77
CA TRP A 224 -3.71 17.87 0.44
C TRP A 224 -3.77 16.99 1.72
N PRO A 225 -4.51 15.86 1.72
CA PRO A 225 -5.17 15.20 0.58
C PRO A 225 -6.69 15.44 0.47
N TRP A 226 -7.26 16.46 1.09
CA TRP A 226 -8.69 16.68 1.13
C TRP A 226 -9.40 16.75 -0.23
N PRO A 227 -8.91 17.50 -1.24
CA PRO A 227 -9.58 17.54 -2.55
C PRO A 227 -9.69 16.16 -3.19
N TYR A 228 -8.61 15.39 -3.13
CA TYR A 228 -8.52 14.04 -3.68
C TYR A 228 -9.51 13.09 -2.98
N THR A 229 -9.50 13.04 -1.67
CA THR A 229 -10.35 12.12 -0.90
C THR A 229 -11.84 12.44 -1.01
N ARG A 230 -12.21 13.71 -1.10
CA ARG A 230 -13.61 14.11 -1.35
C ARG A 230 -14.11 13.70 -2.72
N GLU A 231 -13.27 13.71 -3.73
CA GLU A 231 -13.62 13.23 -5.05
C GLU A 231 -13.78 11.71 -5.08
N LEU A 232 -12.88 10.98 -4.43
CA LEU A 232 -13.04 9.54 -4.21
C LEU A 232 -14.35 9.20 -3.50
N ALA A 233 -14.73 9.98 -2.46
CA ALA A 233 -15.97 9.77 -1.73
C ALA A 233 -17.21 9.93 -2.60
N ARG A 234 -17.25 10.96 -3.44
CA ARG A 234 -18.35 11.18 -4.40
C ARG A 234 -18.47 10.02 -5.40
N TRP A 235 -17.33 9.58 -5.93
CA TRP A 235 -17.27 8.44 -6.84
C TRP A 235 -17.78 7.16 -6.16
N GLN A 236 -17.31 6.86 -4.95
CA GLN A 236 -17.73 5.69 -4.17
C GLN A 236 -19.23 5.71 -3.91
N ALA A 237 -19.79 6.86 -3.51
CA ALA A 237 -21.22 7.02 -3.25
C ALA A 237 -22.06 6.77 -4.52
N ALA A 238 -21.56 7.13 -5.69
CA ALA A 238 -22.26 6.94 -6.96
C ALA A 238 -22.28 5.48 -7.43
N ARG A 239 -21.32 4.65 -7.04
CA ARG A 239 -21.18 3.25 -7.50
C ARG A 239 -21.69 2.20 -6.52
N GLY A 240 -21.81 2.54 -5.26
CA GLY A 240 -22.14 1.60 -4.19
C GLY A 240 -20.93 0.73 -3.78
N ALA A 241 -21.15 -0.08 -2.75
CA ALA A 241 -20.08 -0.84 -2.10
C ALA A 241 -19.51 -1.98 -2.97
N GLU A 242 -20.32 -2.59 -3.81
CA GLU A 242 -19.92 -3.78 -4.58
C GLU A 242 -18.87 -3.47 -5.66
N ARG A 243 -18.98 -2.34 -6.33
CA ARG A 243 -18.02 -1.93 -7.37
C ARG A 243 -16.97 -0.94 -6.87
N GLY A 244 -17.06 -0.55 -5.63
CA GLY A 244 -16.19 0.43 -5.02
C GLY A 244 -14.87 -0.13 -4.52
N VAL A 245 -14.22 0.65 -3.68
CA VAL A 245 -12.98 0.28 -2.98
C VAL A 245 -13.30 -0.10 -1.54
N GLN A 246 -12.54 -1.04 -1.00
CA GLN A 246 -12.77 -1.57 0.34
C GLN A 246 -11.99 -0.82 1.41
N ALA A 247 -10.88 -0.18 1.02
CA ALA A 247 -10.01 0.51 1.97
C ALA A 247 -9.13 1.58 1.30
N PHE A 248 -8.47 2.39 2.14
CA PHE A 248 -7.39 3.28 1.74
C PHE A 248 -6.07 2.79 2.30
N HIS A 249 -5.03 2.90 1.46
CA HIS A 249 -3.65 2.68 1.82
C HIS A 249 -2.96 4.03 2.01
N LEU A 250 -2.86 4.49 3.24
CA LEU A 250 -2.29 5.80 3.55
C LEU A 250 -0.76 5.72 3.60
N TYR A 251 -0.10 6.51 2.77
CA TYR A 251 1.35 6.69 2.78
C TYR A 251 1.71 7.87 3.70
N PRO A 252 2.22 7.66 4.92
CA PRO A 252 2.40 8.72 5.90
C PRO A 252 3.68 9.55 5.65
N PHE A 253 3.83 10.13 4.46
CA PHE A 253 5.05 10.85 4.05
C PHE A 253 5.40 12.01 4.97
N GLY A 254 4.42 12.77 5.44
CA GLY A 254 4.62 13.84 6.42
C GLY A 254 4.76 13.35 7.87
N GLY A 255 4.80 12.03 8.06
CA GLY A 255 4.87 11.38 9.37
C GLY A 255 3.54 10.83 9.84
N LEU A 256 3.61 9.88 10.78
CA LEU A 256 2.44 9.17 11.26
C LEU A 256 1.46 10.09 12.02
N ARG A 257 1.97 11.01 12.85
CA ARG A 257 1.12 11.89 13.66
C ARG A 257 0.25 12.84 12.81
N PRO A 258 0.77 13.60 11.83
CA PRO A 258 -0.05 14.39 10.91
C PRO A 258 -1.06 13.55 10.15
N SER A 259 -0.66 12.35 9.71
CA SER A 259 -1.54 11.43 8.98
C SER A 259 -2.71 10.95 9.85
N LEU A 260 -2.47 10.62 11.11
CA LEU A 260 -3.54 10.23 12.04
C LEU A 260 -4.49 11.37 12.38
N ARG A 261 -3.96 12.59 12.56
CA ARG A 261 -4.80 13.79 12.76
C ARG A 261 -5.73 14.02 11.57
N TRP A 262 -5.18 13.95 10.37
CA TRP A 262 -5.97 14.07 9.16
C TRP A 262 -7.02 12.96 9.05
N LEU A 263 -6.63 11.69 9.24
CA LEU A 263 -7.53 10.55 9.17
C LEU A 263 -8.69 10.69 10.17
N ARG A 264 -8.40 11.16 11.38
CA ARG A 264 -9.42 11.40 12.40
C ARG A 264 -10.35 12.56 12.02
N ALA A 265 -9.82 13.62 11.44
CA ALA A 265 -10.65 14.71 10.91
C ALA A 265 -11.53 14.22 9.75
N ALA A 266 -10.96 13.43 8.83
CA ALA A 266 -11.67 12.84 7.70
C ALA A 266 -12.77 11.87 8.14
N SER A 267 -12.56 11.10 9.22
CA SER A 267 -13.60 10.19 9.74
C SER A 267 -14.82 10.92 10.32
N ARG A 268 -14.72 12.22 10.58
CA ARG A 268 -15.79 13.09 11.08
C ARG A 268 -16.37 14.03 10.01
N ASP A 269 -15.75 14.08 8.84
CA ASP A 269 -16.19 14.93 7.72
C ASP A 269 -17.25 14.21 6.89
N GLY A 270 -18.48 14.72 6.87
CA GLY A 270 -19.56 14.15 6.08
C GLY A 270 -19.26 14.06 4.58
N ALA A 271 -18.36 14.90 4.04
CA ALA A 271 -17.94 14.82 2.65
C ALA A 271 -17.07 13.61 2.31
N THR A 272 -16.59 12.88 3.32
CA THR A 272 -15.82 11.63 3.18
C THR A 272 -16.57 10.39 3.69
N ALA A 273 -17.84 10.51 4.11
CA ALA A 273 -18.64 9.42 4.66
C ALA A 273 -18.72 8.20 3.72
N GLY A 274 -18.77 8.41 2.39
CA GLY A 274 -18.79 7.33 1.41
C GLY A 274 -17.56 6.43 1.41
N LEU A 275 -16.47 6.83 2.07
CA LEU A 275 -15.21 6.07 2.15
C LEU A 275 -15.16 5.09 3.32
N GLY A 276 -16.19 5.01 4.17
CA GLY A 276 -16.20 4.15 5.35
C GLY A 276 -15.25 4.60 6.47
N LEU A 277 -14.69 5.80 6.40
CA LEU A 277 -13.80 6.34 7.44
C LEU A 277 -14.54 6.65 8.74
N ASP A 278 -15.84 6.88 8.67
CA ASP A 278 -16.75 7.07 9.79
C ASP A 278 -16.94 5.80 10.65
N ARG A 279 -16.57 4.62 10.11
CA ARG A 279 -16.65 3.33 10.80
C ARG A 279 -15.36 2.94 11.52
N LEU A 280 -14.34 3.80 11.52
CA LEU A 280 -13.08 3.51 12.19
C LEU A 280 -13.25 3.50 13.71
N GLU A 281 -12.89 2.39 14.33
CA GLU A 281 -12.89 2.23 15.79
C GLU A 281 -11.60 2.80 16.40
N TRP A 282 -11.66 4.03 16.87
CA TRP A 282 -10.52 4.70 17.48
C TRP A 282 -10.31 4.24 18.92
N PRO A 283 -9.07 3.97 19.33
CA PRO A 283 -8.77 3.67 20.73
C PRO A 283 -9.00 4.92 21.60
N GLU A 284 -9.45 4.73 22.84
CA GLU A 284 -9.73 5.82 23.80
C GLU A 284 -8.52 6.74 23.99
N GLN A 285 -7.30 6.18 24.00
CA GLN A 285 -6.06 6.94 24.14
C GLN A 285 -5.79 7.92 22.98
N ALA A 286 -6.48 7.78 21.86
CA ALA A 286 -6.37 8.73 20.75
C ALA A 286 -7.07 10.06 21.06
N GLU A 287 -7.98 10.10 22.05
CA GLU A 287 -8.63 11.34 22.48
C GLU A 287 -7.65 12.22 23.25
N GLY A 288 -7.49 13.45 22.78
CA GLY A 288 -6.59 14.42 23.39
C GLY A 288 -5.10 14.31 23.02
N VAL A 289 -4.68 13.25 22.31
CA VAL A 289 -3.29 13.06 21.84
C VAL A 289 -3.13 13.43 20.37
N LEU A 290 -4.14 13.24 19.56
CA LEU A 290 -4.25 13.61 18.15
C LEU A 290 -5.06 14.87 18.01
#